data_0c7d6473208883385b1808bbf99219e7
#
_entry.id   0c7d6473208883385b1808bbf99219e7
#
_cell.length_a   1.000
_cell.length_b   1.000
_cell.length_c   1.000
_cell.angle_alpha   90.00
_cell.angle_beta   90.00
_cell.angle_gamma   90.00
#
_symmetry.space_group_name_H-M   'P 1'
#
loop_
_entity.id
_entity.type
_entity.pdbx_description
1 polymer ?
#
loop_
_entity_poly.entity_id
_entity_poly.type
_entity_poly.pdbx_seq_one_letter_code
_entity_poly.pdbx_strand_id
1 'polypeptide(L)'
;MTLESPSLLITDDDRDFRQTLRDVFEPQGFRTLLAEDGEEALAVLRRQDVHVLLLDMHMPRLSGLETIRLVKQTDERLPCILLSAGMDEVLAEEARRARAFSALSKPVRFAEITSVVRRALQTAYDWQDFRRD
;
A
#
# COMPACT_ATOMS: atom_id res chain seq x y z
N MET A 1 -1.09 3.14 20.63
CA MET A 1 0.03 2.24 20.32
C MET A 1 1.11 3.00 19.56
N THR A 2 2.36 2.82 19.96
CA THR A 2 3.48 3.48 19.33
C THR A 2 4.10 2.55 18.28
N LEU A 3 4.23 3.04 17.04
CA LEU A 3 4.87 2.28 15.96
C LEU A 3 6.27 2.85 15.73
N GLU A 4 7.30 2.07 16.07
CA GLU A 4 8.67 2.49 15.85
C GLU A 4 9.13 2.26 14.41
N SER A 5 8.75 1.11 13.84
CA SER A 5 9.07 0.76 12.45
C SER A 5 7.81 0.20 11.79
N PRO A 6 6.96 1.08 11.25
CA PRO A 6 5.75 0.59 10.60
C PRO A 6 6.09 -0.27 9.41
N SER A 7 5.29 -1.30 9.18
CA SER A 7 5.47 -2.27 8.10
C SER A 7 4.64 -1.89 6.89
N LEU A 8 5.30 -1.81 5.76
CA LEU A 8 4.69 -1.47 4.48
C LEU A 8 4.83 -2.67 3.54
N LEU A 9 3.70 -3.19 3.06
CA LEU A 9 3.71 -4.27 2.06
C LEU A 9 3.55 -3.64 0.68
N ILE A 10 4.56 -3.85 -0.16
CA ILE A 10 4.61 -3.31 -1.52
C ILE A 10 4.30 -4.44 -2.48
N THR A 11 3.18 -4.35 -3.21
CA THR A 11 2.69 -5.39 -4.11
C THR A 11 2.64 -4.87 -5.53
N ASP A 12 3.49 -5.42 -6.39
CA ASP A 12 3.56 -5.04 -7.81
C ASP A 12 4.27 -6.17 -8.54
N ASP A 13 3.85 -6.48 -9.76
CA ASP A 13 4.50 -7.53 -10.54
C ASP A 13 5.81 -7.06 -11.17
N ASP A 14 6.09 -5.76 -11.15
CA ASP A 14 7.34 -5.18 -11.63
C ASP A 14 8.38 -5.20 -10.50
N ARG A 15 9.37 -6.07 -10.62
CA ARG A 15 10.41 -6.23 -9.62
C ARG A 15 11.19 -4.94 -9.37
N ASP A 16 11.53 -4.22 -10.44
CA ASP A 16 12.32 -2.99 -10.30
C ASP A 16 11.54 -1.93 -9.55
N PHE A 17 10.24 -1.83 -9.80
CA PHE A 17 9.39 -0.88 -9.10
C PHE A 17 9.30 -1.24 -7.60
N ARG A 18 9.11 -2.52 -7.28
CA ARG A 18 9.08 -2.97 -5.88
C ARG A 18 10.37 -2.58 -5.16
N GLN A 19 11.52 -2.85 -5.79
CA GLN A 19 12.81 -2.57 -5.17
C GLN A 19 13.06 -1.08 -5.04
N THR A 20 12.63 -0.30 -6.03
CA THR A 20 12.75 1.16 -5.97
C THR A 20 11.97 1.72 -4.79
N LEU A 21 10.74 1.25 -4.59
CA LEU A 21 9.94 1.71 -3.44
C LEU A 21 10.55 1.28 -2.12
N ARG A 22 11.09 0.06 -2.04
CA ARG A 22 11.81 -0.36 -0.83
C ARG A 22 12.94 0.60 -0.52
N ASP A 23 13.72 0.97 -1.54
CA ASP A 23 14.86 1.87 -1.37
C ASP A 23 14.42 3.29 -0.95
N VAL A 24 13.20 3.67 -1.29
CA VAL A 24 12.63 4.95 -0.85
C VAL A 24 12.20 4.89 0.60
N PHE A 25 11.58 3.80 1.03
CA PHE A 25 10.93 3.73 2.35
C PHE A 25 11.84 3.22 3.47
N GLU A 26 12.75 2.29 3.20
CA GLU A 26 13.62 1.78 4.26
C GLU A 26 14.46 2.86 4.93
N PRO A 27 15.09 3.80 4.19
CA PRO A 27 15.83 4.89 4.85
C PRO A 27 14.97 5.78 5.72
N GLN A 28 13.64 5.79 5.49
CA GLN A 28 12.71 6.57 6.29
C GLN A 28 12.27 5.82 7.56
N GLY A 29 12.73 4.60 7.76
CA GLY A 29 12.44 3.83 8.95
C GLY A 29 11.33 2.81 8.80
N PHE A 30 10.84 2.58 7.59
CA PHE A 30 9.82 1.58 7.34
C PHE A 30 10.44 0.19 7.23
N ARG A 31 9.73 -0.80 7.74
CA ARG A 31 10.01 -2.20 7.46
C ARG A 31 9.24 -2.53 6.20
N THR A 32 9.94 -2.89 5.11
CA THR A 32 9.25 -3.19 3.85
C THR A 32 9.15 -4.69 3.64
N LEU A 33 7.98 -5.10 3.15
CA LEU A 33 7.68 -6.46 2.71
C LEU A 33 7.29 -6.37 1.25
N LEU A 34 7.66 -7.36 0.46
CA LEU A 34 7.43 -7.33 -0.98
C LEU A 34 6.58 -8.52 -1.40
N ALA A 35 5.66 -8.28 -2.34
CA ALA A 35 4.85 -9.31 -2.96
C ALA A 35 4.76 -9.03 -4.46
N GLU A 36 4.77 -10.07 -5.28
CA GLU A 36 4.73 -9.89 -6.73
C GLU A 36 3.32 -9.97 -7.32
N ASP A 37 2.34 -10.40 -6.52
CA ASP A 37 0.95 -10.46 -6.95
C ASP A 37 0.01 -10.45 -5.74
N GLY A 38 -1.30 -10.42 -6.02
CA GLY A 38 -2.30 -10.33 -4.96
C GLY A 38 -2.35 -11.56 -4.07
N GLU A 39 -2.13 -12.76 -4.63
CA GLU A 39 -2.14 -13.98 -3.85
C GLU A 39 -0.99 -14.00 -2.85
N GLU A 40 0.20 -13.60 -3.29
CA GLU A 40 1.35 -13.51 -2.40
C GLU A 40 1.12 -12.45 -1.32
N ALA A 41 0.52 -11.30 -1.69
CA ALA A 41 0.19 -10.27 -0.70
C ALA A 41 -0.74 -10.82 0.37
N LEU A 42 -1.79 -11.56 -0.01
CA LEU A 42 -2.69 -12.18 0.94
C LEU A 42 -1.97 -13.18 1.85
N ALA A 43 -1.02 -13.94 1.29
CA ALA A 43 -0.24 -14.88 2.07
C ALA A 43 0.66 -14.17 3.09
N VAL A 44 1.28 -13.06 2.69
CA VAL A 44 2.10 -12.26 3.60
C VAL A 44 1.23 -11.71 4.75
N LEU A 45 0.05 -11.21 4.43
CA LEU A 45 -0.86 -10.65 5.44
C LEU A 45 -1.28 -11.68 6.50
N ARG A 46 -1.30 -12.96 6.15
CA ARG A 46 -1.61 -14.01 7.14
C ARG A 46 -0.47 -14.30 8.09
N ARG A 47 0.78 -13.95 7.72
CA ARG A 47 1.97 -14.32 8.49
C ARG A 47 2.66 -13.15 9.16
N GLN A 48 2.44 -11.94 8.68
CA GLN A 48 3.19 -10.77 9.09
C GLN A 48 2.23 -9.64 9.47
N ASP A 49 2.65 -8.84 10.44
CA ASP A 49 1.92 -7.62 10.76
C ASP A 49 2.24 -6.57 9.71
N VAL A 50 1.22 -6.08 9.03
CA VAL A 50 1.35 -5.06 8.00
C VAL A 50 0.48 -3.88 8.40
N HIS A 51 1.04 -2.68 8.30
CA HIS A 51 0.35 -1.45 8.69
C HIS A 51 -0.22 -0.69 7.51
N VAL A 52 0.40 -0.80 6.33
CA VAL A 52 -0.10 -0.19 5.10
C VAL A 52 0.18 -1.14 3.94
N LEU A 53 -0.79 -1.25 3.03
CA LEU A 53 -0.67 -2.05 1.82
C LEU A 53 -0.65 -1.13 0.60
N LEU A 54 0.46 -1.17 -0.16
CA LEU A 54 0.56 -0.54 -1.48
C LEU A 54 0.39 -1.64 -2.53
N LEU A 55 -0.43 -1.40 -3.55
CA LEU A 55 -0.56 -2.40 -4.60
C LEU A 55 -0.91 -1.77 -5.94
N ASP A 56 -0.33 -2.36 -7.00
CA ASP A 56 -0.64 -2.02 -8.37
C ASP A 56 -2.00 -2.61 -8.77
N MET A 57 -2.73 -1.90 -9.61
CA MET A 57 -4.01 -2.39 -10.14
C MET A 57 -3.82 -3.58 -11.07
N HIS A 58 -2.80 -3.52 -11.94
CA HIS A 58 -2.64 -4.51 -13.01
C HIS A 58 -1.63 -5.59 -12.62
N MET A 59 -2.16 -6.69 -12.13
CA MET A 59 -1.38 -7.87 -11.74
C MET A 59 -2.07 -9.12 -12.27
N PRO A 60 -1.33 -10.21 -12.53
CA PRO A 60 -1.97 -11.45 -12.99
C PRO A 60 -2.87 -12.06 -11.92
N ARG A 61 -3.91 -12.73 -12.33
CA ARG A 61 -4.89 -13.46 -11.53
C ARG A 61 -5.79 -12.58 -10.71
N LEU A 62 -5.26 -11.84 -9.75
CA LEU A 62 -6.03 -10.89 -8.93
C LEU A 62 -5.57 -9.48 -9.24
N SER A 63 -6.50 -8.61 -9.63
CA SER A 63 -6.19 -7.19 -9.75
C SER A 63 -5.94 -6.59 -8.37
N GLY A 64 -5.35 -5.38 -8.35
CA GLY A 64 -5.19 -4.67 -7.09
C GLY A 64 -6.53 -4.43 -6.39
N LEU A 65 -7.54 -4.05 -7.15
CA LEU A 65 -8.87 -3.79 -6.60
C LEU A 65 -9.50 -5.05 -6.01
N GLU A 66 -9.40 -6.18 -6.71
CA GLU A 66 -9.89 -7.45 -6.19
C GLU A 66 -9.16 -7.85 -4.91
N THR A 67 -7.85 -7.61 -4.87
CA THR A 67 -7.05 -7.89 -3.68
C THR A 67 -7.51 -7.04 -2.50
N ILE A 68 -7.77 -5.75 -2.73
CA ILE A 68 -8.28 -4.87 -1.66
C ILE A 68 -9.61 -5.38 -1.12
N ARG A 69 -10.52 -5.80 -2.01
CA ARG A 69 -11.82 -6.32 -1.57
C ARG A 69 -11.67 -7.54 -0.67
N LEU A 70 -10.75 -8.44 -1.02
CA LEU A 70 -10.48 -9.62 -0.19
C LEU A 70 -9.84 -9.24 1.15
N VAL A 71 -8.90 -8.31 1.15
CA VAL A 71 -8.28 -7.82 2.37
C VAL A 71 -9.33 -7.23 3.32
N LYS A 72 -10.26 -6.45 2.78
CA LYS A 72 -11.29 -5.80 3.61
C LYS A 72 -12.27 -6.77 4.25
N GLN A 73 -12.37 -7.99 3.73
CA GLN A 73 -13.19 -9.02 4.37
C GLN A 73 -12.60 -9.54 5.67
N THR A 74 -11.27 -9.49 5.81
CA THR A 74 -10.57 -10.02 6.99
C THR A 74 -9.96 -8.92 7.85
N ASP A 75 -9.58 -7.81 7.26
CA ASP A 75 -8.99 -6.68 7.98
C ASP A 75 -9.46 -5.38 7.33
N GLU A 76 -10.64 -4.93 7.74
CA GLU A 76 -11.23 -3.73 7.17
C GLU A 76 -10.49 -2.45 7.58
N ARG A 77 -9.63 -2.51 8.60
CA ARG A 77 -8.92 -1.34 9.11
C ARG A 77 -7.57 -1.12 8.43
N LEU A 78 -7.07 -2.11 7.69
CA LEU A 78 -5.78 -1.98 7.00
C LEU A 78 -5.90 -0.96 5.86
N PRO A 79 -5.17 0.15 5.93
CA PRO A 79 -5.21 1.12 4.83
C PRO A 79 -4.54 0.55 3.58
N CYS A 80 -5.25 0.63 2.46
CA CYS A 80 -4.79 0.12 1.17
C CYS A 80 -4.68 1.28 0.20
N ILE A 81 -3.55 1.38 -0.50
CA ILE A 81 -3.29 2.43 -1.48
C ILE A 81 -3.11 1.77 -2.84
N LEU A 82 -3.99 2.12 -3.78
CA LEU A 82 -4.01 1.56 -5.13
C LEU A 82 -3.23 2.45 -6.08
N LEU A 83 -2.36 1.84 -6.89
CA LEU A 83 -1.60 2.54 -7.93
C LEU A 83 -2.01 2.00 -9.29
N SER A 84 -2.20 2.86 -10.28
CA SER A 84 -2.57 2.41 -11.62
C SER A 84 -2.10 3.36 -12.70
N ALA A 85 -1.52 2.81 -13.76
CA ALA A 85 -1.23 3.58 -14.98
C ALA A 85 -2.51 3.99 -15.70
N GLY A 86 -3.60 3.24 -15.47
CA GLY A 86 -4.91 3.51 -16.07
C GLY A 86 -5.90 4.17 -15.13
N MET A 87 -5.44 4.97 -14.18
CA MET A 87 -6.33 5.62 -13.24
C MET A 87 -7.26 6.60 -13.95
N ASP A 88 -8.55 6.42 -13.75
CA ASP A 88 -9.58 7.31 -14.27
C ASP A 88 -10.66 7.46 -13.20
N GLU A 89 -11.71 8.24 -13.52
CA GLU A 89 -12.78 8.50 -12.56
C GLU A 89 -13.54 7.23 -12.17
N VAL A 90 -13.70 6.31 -13.12
CA VAL A 90 -14.41 5.04 -12.85
C VAL A 90 -13.61 4.20 -11.87
N LEU A 91 -12.33 4.01 -12.12
CA LEU A 91 -11.47 3.22 -11.23
C LEU A 91 -11.32 3.88 -9.86
N ALA A 92 -11.17 5.20 -9.83
CA ALA A 92 -11.08 5.94 -8.57
C ALA A 92 -12.34 5.73 -7.73
N GLU A 93 -13.52 5.76 -8.36
CA GLU A 93 -14.77 5.53 -7.66
C GLU A 93 -14.90 4.09 -7.17
N GLU A 94 -14.48 3.12 -7.98
CA GLU A 94 -14.48 1.72 -7.55
C GLU A 94 -13.53 1.50 -6.37
N ALA A 95 -12.37 2.14 -6.39
CA ALA A 95 -11.41 2.06 -5.29
C ALA A 95 -12.01 2.66 -4.01
N ARG A 96 -12.71 3.78 -4.13
CA ARG A 96 -13.38 4.41 -2.99
C ARG A 96 -14.45 3.48 -2.42
N ARG A 97 -15.24 2.84 -3.27
CA ARG A 97 -16.27 1.89 -2.82
C ARG A 97 -15.67 0.65 -2.16
N ALA A 98 -14.48 0.25 -2.59
CA ALA A 98 -13.76 -0.85 -1.96
C ALA A 98 -13.05 -0.41 -0.67
N ARG A 99 -13.20 0.85 -0.30
CA ARG A 99 -12.62 1.44 0.92
C ARG A 99 -11.09 1.51 0.88
N ALA A 100 -10.53 1.72 -0.32
CA ALA A 100 -9.12 2.05 -0.43
C ALA A 100 -8.88 3.39 0.26
N PHE A 101 -7.74 3.52 0.92
CA PHE A 101 -7.37 4.79 1.55
C PHE A 101 -7.10 5.86 0.48
N SER A 102 -6.47 5.47 -0.60
CA SER A 102 -6.17 6.38 -1.70
C SER A 102 -5.95 5.60 -2.99
N ALA A 103 -6.10 6.29 -4.13
CA ALA A 103 -5.85 5.74 -5.45
C ALA A 103 -5.02 6.76 -6.23
N LEU A 104 -3.84 6.34 -6.69
CA LEU A 104 -2.86 7.23 -7.31
C LEU A 104 -2.54 6.80 -8.73
N SER A 105 -2.26 7.77 -9.59
CA SER A 105 -1.87 7.52 -10.98
C SER A 105 -0.38 7.25 -11.10
N LYS A 106 0.00 6.28 -11.92
CA LYS A 106 1.38 6.11 -12.34
C LYS A 106 1.65 6.95 -13.60
N PRO A 107 2.83 7.52 -13.78
CA PRO A 107 3.98 7.48 -12.89
C PRO A 107 3.72 8.32 -11.64
N VAL A 108 4.10 7.78 -10.48
CA VAL A 108 3.84 8.44 -9.22
C VAL A 108 5.14 9.03 -8.68
N ARG A 109 5.03 10.22 -8.08
CA ARG A 109 6.18 10.85 -7.43
C ARG A 109 6.42 10.20 -6.08
N PHE A 110 7.67 9.97 -5.73
CA PHE A 110 8.01 9.35 -4.45
C PHE A 110 7.52 10.20 -3.27
N ALA A 111 7.60 11.53 -3.40
CA ALA A 111 7.09 12.43 -2.38
C ALA A 111 5.58 12.26 -2.17
N GLU A 112 4.84 12.02 -3.24
CA GLU A 112 3.40 11.77 -3.17
C GLU A 112 3.08 10.46 -2.46
N ILE A 113 3.74 9.36 -2.85
CA ILE A 113 3.54 8.06 -2.19
C ILE A 113 3.90 8.17 -0.71
N THR A 114 5.04 8.77 -0.40
CA THR A 114 5.48 8.94 0.98
C THR A 114 4.46 9.70 1.80
N SER A 115 3.94 10.80 1.26
CA SER A 115 2.94 11.62 1.93
C SER A 115 1.66 10.83 2.21
N VAL A 116 1.18 10.05 1.23
CA VAL A 116 -0.04 9.27 1.37
C VAL A 116 0.15 8.16 2.41
N VAL A 117 1.28 7.46 2.38
CA VAL A 117 1.58 6.40 3.35
C VAL A 117 1.61 6.98 4.77
N ARG A 118 2.25 8.14 4.96
CA ARG A 118 2.31 8.77 6.28
C ARG A 118 0.92 9.17 6.78
N ARG A 119 0.08 9.72 5.89
CA ARG A 119 -1.30 10.06 6.26
C ARG A 119 -2.12 8.82 6.62
N ALA A 120 -1.91 7.72 5.90
CA ALA A 120 -2.59 6.46 6.20
C ALA A 120 -2.24 5.98 7.61
N LEU A 121 -0.97 6.05 7.98
CA LEU A 121 -0.52 5.65 9.31
C LEU A 121 -1.08 6.57 10.39
N GLN A 122 -1.08 7.87 10.16
CA GLN A 122 -1.62 8.85 11.10
C GLN A 122 -3.11 8.62 11.32
N THR A 123 -3.84 8.34 10.25
CA THR A 123 -5.29 8.14 10.31
C THR A 123 -5.67 6.82 10.96
N ALA A 124 -4.99 5.73 10.60
CA ALA A 124 -5.37 4.41 11.06
C ALA A 124 -4.79 4.06 12.44
N TYR A 125 -3.63 4.60 12.80
CA TYR A 125 -2.90 4.18 14.00
C TYR A 125 -2.49 5.33 14.92
N ASP A 126 -2.91 6.55 14.62
CA ASP A 126 -2.48 7.73 15.38
C ASP A 126 -0.95 7.83 15.44
N TRP A 127 -0.29 7.40 14.35
CA TRP A 127 1.16 7.37 14.27
C TRP A 127 1.74 8.76 14.07
N GLN A 128 2.85 9.04 14.75
CA GLN A 128 3.59 10.29 14.59
C GLN A 128 5.01 10.00 14.14
N ASP A 129 5.47 10.74 13.14
CA ASP A 129 6.80 10.59 12.61
C ASP A 129 7.75 11.56 13.32
N PHE A 130 8.48 11.05 14.29
CA PHE A 130 9.41 11.86 15.07
C PHE A 130 10.73 12.14 14.38
N ARG A 131 10.91 11.69 13.15
CA ARG A 131 12.13 11.93 12.38
C ARG A 131 12.07 13.22 11.58
N ARG A 132 10.96 13.89 11.58
CA ARG A 132 10.73 15.12 10.83
C ARG A 132 11.06 16.32 11.70
N ASP A 133 12.33 16.54 11.87
CA ASP A 133 12.79 17.69 12.64
C ASP A 133 13.23 18.81 11.73
#